data_33598f02af836ae98141f4a328063075
#
_entry.id   33598f02af836ae98141f4a328063075
#
_cell.length_a   1.000
_cell.length_b   1.000
_cell.length_c   1.000
_cell.angle_alpha   90.00
_cell.angle_beta   90.00
_cell.angle_gamma   90.00
#
_symmetry.space_group_name_H-M   'P 1'
#
loop_
_entity.id
_entity.type
_entity.pdbx_description
1 polymer ?
#
loop_
_entity_poly.entity_id
_entity_poly.type
_entity_poly.pdbx_seq_one_letter_code
_entity_poly.pdbx_strand_id
1 'polypeptide(L)'
;SGTTVAERRLAAPGDDLVESPLVVTDHAVTVDAPPGAVWPWLVHMGWGRAGWYTARWVDRAFFPANGPSADRIHEEWQDLAVGDRVLDGAPETECGFVVRALEPDRHLVLHSTEHLPPQFRDRFGAWIDWSWAFVLSDLGDGRTRFHFRTRARLGPPWLAAADDASPATLRA
;
A
#
# COMPACT_ATOMS: atom_id res chain seq x y z
N SER A 1 -3.25 3.86 19.21
CA SER A 1 -2.94 3.63 17.79
C SER A 1 -3.97 4.34 16.92
N GLY A 2 -3.59 4.64 15.71
CA GLY A 2 -4.35 5.46 14.78
C GLY A 2 -3.64 6.77 14.48
N THR A 3 -4.07 7.47 13.41
CA THR A 3 -3.55 8.78 13.04
C THR A 3 -4.20 9.90 13.84
N THR A 4 -3.42 10.91 14.18
CA THR A 4 -3.91 12.18 14.72
C THR A 4 -4.43 13.08 13.59
N VAL A 5 -5.22 14.10 13.95
CA VAL A 5 -5.66 15.12 13.00
C VAL A 5 -4.47 15.88 12.40
N ALA A 6 -3.43 16.11 13.21
CA ALA A 6 -2.21 16.78 12.76
C ALA A 6 -1.48 15.93 11.68
N GLU A 7 -1.28 14.65 11.92
CA GLU A 7 -0.63 13.75 10.97
C GLU A 7 -1.37 13.68 9.62
N ARG A 8 -2.71 13.65 9.63
CA ARG A 8 -3.51 13.65 8.39
C ARG A 8 -3.38 14.93 7.57
N ARG A 9 -3.02 16.06 8.21
CA ARG A 9 -2.85 17.35 7.54
C ARG A 9 -1.43 17.60 7.04
N LEU A 10 -0.45 16.83 7.50
CA LEU A 10 0.91 16.94 7.00
C LEU A 10 0.98 16.44 5.56
N ALA A 11 1.74 17.13 4.74
CA ALA A 11 2.09 16.63 3.42
C ALA A 11 2.97 15.37 3.58
N ALA A 12 2.64 14.33 2.82
CA ALA A 12 3.43 13.12 2.78
C ALA A 12 4.16 12.99 1.42
N PRO A 13 5.33 12.34 1.37
CA PRO A 13 5.98 12.02 0.12
C PRO A 13 5.01 11.30 -0.83
N GLY A 14 4.94 11.75 -2.09
CA GLY A 14 4.05 11.16 -3.11
C GLY A 14 2.59 11.64 -3.07
N ASP A 15 2.25 12.64 -2.26
CA ASP A 15 0.90 13.25 -2.27
C ASP A 15 0.55 13.90 -3.61
N ASP A 16 1.56 14.30 -4.38
CA ASP A 16 1.46 14.89 -5.72
C ASP A 16 1.25 13.86 -6.84
N LEU A 17 1.46 12.58 -6.59
CA LEU A 17 1.34 11.53 -7.61
C LEU A 17 -0.11 11.29 -8.04
N VAL A 18 -1.06 11.48 -7.15
CA VAL A 18 -2.49 11.31 -7.43
C VAL A 18 -3.20 12.64 -7.23
N GLU A 19 -3.52 13.30 -8.33
CA GLU A 19 -4.25 14.57 -8.32
C GLU A 19 -5.72 14.36 -7.97
N SER A 20 -6.28 15.21 -7.08
CA SER A 20 -7.69 15.18 -6.69
C SER A 20 -8.20 13.76 -6.35
N PRO A 21 -7.60 13.07 -5.37
CA PRO A 21 -7.99 11.70 -5.03
C PRO A 21 -9.45 11.65 -4.57
N LEU A 22 -10.15 10.57 -4.96
CA LEU A 22 -11.49 10.25 -4.44
C LEU A 22 -11.41 9.63 -3.04
N VAL A 23 -10.33 8.90 -2.78
CA VAL A 23 -10.10 8.23 -1.51
C VAL A 23 -8.75 8.66 -0.96
N VAL A 24 -8.73 9.05 0.31
CA VAL A 24 -7.50 9.25 1.10
C VAL A 24 -7.67 8.51 2.41
N THR A 25 -6.77 7.58 2.70
CA THR A 25 -6.74 6.91 4.01
C THR A 25 -5.40 7.11 4.68
N ASP A 26 -5.44 7.27 6.00
CA ASP A 26 -4.25 7.43 6.84
C ASP A 26 -4.30 6.47 8.00
N HIS A 27 -3.25 5.72 8.17
CA HIS A 27 -3.07 4.81 9.31
C HIS A 27 -1.70 5.03 9.94
N ALA A 28 -1.62 4.93 11.26
CA ALA A 28 -0.33 5.03 11.93
C ALA A 28 -0.31 4.20 13.21
N VAL A 29 0.88 3.68 13.49
CA VAL A 29 1.20 2.91 14.69
C VAL A 29 2.57 3.32 15.20
N THR A 30 2.77 3.23 16.50
CA THR A 30 4.10 3.34 17.09
C THR A 30 4.68 1.94 17.23
N VAL A 31 5.87 1.75 16.69
CA VAL A 31 6.64 0.50 16.71
C VAL A 31 7.77 0.66 17.71
N ASP A 32 7.96 -0.32 18.59
CA ASP A 32 9.02 -0.33 19.60
C ASP A 32 10.37 -0.82 18.99
N ALA A 33 10.79 -0.14 17.94
CA ALA A 33 12.05 -0.36 17.24
C ALA A 33 12.46 0.93 16.52
N PRO A 34 13.77 1.21 16.37
CA PRO A 34 14.23 2.37 15.61
C PRO A 34 13.96 2.21 14.11
N PRO A 35 13.91 3.33 13.33
CA PRO A 35 13.62 3.28 11.88
C PRO A 35 14.50 2.30 11.10
N GLY A 36 15.80 2.24 11.38
CA GLY A 36 16.72 1.30 10.74
C GLY A 36 16.44 -0.18 11.00
N ALA A 37 15.68 -0.52 12.05
CA ALA A 37 15.21 -1.89 12.27
C ALA A 37 13.85 -2.16 11.58
N VAL A 38 13.06 -1.13 11.32
CA VAL A 38 11.78 -1.23 10.61
C VAL A 38 11.99 -1.23 9.10
N TRP A 39 12.92 -0.42 8.61
CA TRP A 39 13.19 -0.22 7.18
C TRP A 39 13.39 -1.50 6.37
N PRO A 40 14.23 -2.46 6.80
CA PRO A 40 14.42 -3.70 6.06
C PRO A 40 13.13 -4.48 5.79
N TRP A 41 12.13 -4.36 6.67
CA TRP A 41 10.82 -4.99 6.50
C TRP A 41 9.95 -4.29 5.45
N LEU A 42 10.15 -3.00 5.21
CA LEU A 42 9.43 -2.27 4.17
C LEU A 42 9.97 -2.58 2.78
N VAL A 43 11.29 -2.56 2.62
CA VAL A 43 11.89 -2.69 1.28
C VAL A 43 11.77 -4.09 0.69
N HIS A 44 11.53 -5.11 1.48
CA HIS A 44 11.34 -6.45 0.95
C HIS A 44 9.87 -6.89 0.77
N MET A 45 8.89 -6.00 1.00
CA MET A 45 7.47 -6.28 0.74
C MET A 45 7.21 -6.64 -0.72
N GLY A 46 6.11 -7.32 -0.94
CA GLY A 46 5.59 -7.64 -2.26
C GLY A 46 5.36 -9.13 -2.50
N TRP A 47 4.56 -9.43 -3.51
CA TRP A 47 4.30 -10.79 -3.95
C TRP A 47 5.57 -11.43 -4.55
N GLY A 48 5.82 -12.70 -4.21
CA GLY A 48 7.07 -13.38 -4.61
C GLY A 48 8.30 -12.92 -3.83
N ARG A 49 8.12 -12.03 -2.85
CA ARG A 49 9.10 -11.54 -1.88
C ARG A 49 8.59 -11.85 -0.46
N ALA A 50 8.70 -10.91 0.45
CA ALA A 50 8.29 -11.13 1.84
C ALA A 50 6.77 -11.06 2.10
N GLY A 51 5.94 -10.86 1.07
CA GLY A 51 4.50 -10.63 1.24
C GLY A 51 4.19 -9.23 1.74
N TRP A 52 2.94 -9.03 2.17
CA TRP A 52 2.42 -7.71 2.57
C TRP A 52 2.16 -7.57 4.06
N TYR A 53 2.59 -8.55 4.86
CA TYR A 53 2.39 -8.59 6.32
C TYR A 53 0.93 -8.50 6.76
N THR A 54 0.03 -8.96 5.91
CA THR A 54 -1.37 -9.12 6.25
C THR A 54 -1.56 -10.23 7.28
N ALA A 55 -2.66 -10.17 8.01
CA ALA A 55 -2.95 -11.23 8.97
C ALA A 55 -3.14 -12.57 8.24
N ARG A 56 -2.52 -13.64 8.72
CA ARG A 56 -2.51 -14.99 8.07
C ARG A 56 -3.91 -15.50 7.71
N TRP A 57 -4.93 -15.12 8.46
CA TRP A 57 -6.30 -15.52 8.14
C TRP A 57 -6.86 -14.76 6.93
N VAL A 58 -6.43 -13.51 6.71
CA VAL A 58 -6.79 -12.70 5.53
C VAL A 58 -6.18 -13.33 4.28
N ASP A 59 -4.87 -13.64 4.32
CA ASP A 59 -4.18 -14.29 3.19
C ASP A 59 -4.85 -15.62 2.83
N ARG A 60 -5.14 -16.45 3.84
CA ARG A 60 -5.81 -17.74 3.62
C ARG A 60 -7.21 -17.61 3.03
N ALA A 61 -7.99 -16.62 3.47
CA ALA A 61 -9.39 -16.48 3.08
C ALA A 61 -9.56 -15.79 1.72
N PHE A 62 -8.73 -14.79 1.43
CA PHE A 62 -8.93 -13.89 0.29
C PHE A 62 -7.80 -13.97 -0.74
N PHE A 63 -6.59 -14.33 -0.32
CA PHE A 63 -5.40 -14.34 -1.17
C PHE A 63 -4.55 -15.61 -1.01
N PRO A 64 -5.14 -16.81 -1.19
CA PRO A 64 -4.44 -18.07 -0.91
C PRO A 64 -3.17 -18.26 -1.75
N ALA A 65 -3.06 -17.58 -2.88
CA ALA A 65 -1.88 -17.63 -3.76
C ALA A 65 -0.69 -16.80 -3.25
N ASN A 66 -0.90 -15.89 -2.26
CA ASN A 66 0.18 -15.02 -1.78
C ASN A 66 1.21 -15.76 -0.91
N GLY A 67 0.85 -16.89 -0.35
CA GLY A 67 1.71 -17.55 0.62
C GLY A 67 1.79 -16.81 1.96
N PRO A 68 2.50 -17.33 2.95
CA PRO A 68 2.72 -16.62 4.21
C PRO A 68 3.76 -15.52 4.03
N SER A 69 3.54 -14.39 4.71
CA SER A 69 4.56 -13.34 4.80
C SER A 69 5.82 -13.84 5.52
N ALA A 70 6.98 -13.30 5.14
CA ALA A 70 8.26 -13.64 5.74
C ALA A 70 8.29 -13.29 7.22
N ASP A 71 8.99 -14.11 8.00
CA ASP A 71 9.19 -13.95 9.45
C ASP A 71 10.64 -13.55 9.81
N ARG A 72 11.46 -13.31 8.78
CA ARG A 72 12.85 -12.85 8.91
C ARG A 72 13.21 -11.91 7.77
N ILE A 73 14.28 -11.14 7.97
CA ILE A 73 14.87 -10.32 6.91
C ILE A 73 15.59 -11.22 5.91
N HIS A 74 15.40 -10.94 4.64
CA HIS A 74 16.06 -11.57 3.50
C HIS A 74 16.97 -10.53 2.83
N GLU A 75 18.28 -10.80 2.82
CA GLU A 75 19.28 -9.88 2.27
C GLU A 75 19.11 -9.68 0.75
N GLU A 76 18.68 -10.74 0.06
CA GLU A 76 18.44 -10.73 -1.38
C GLU A 76 17.31 -9.81 -1.84
N TRP A 77 16.52 -9.27 -0.91
CA TRP A 77 15.41 -8.36 -1.19
C TRP A 77 15.63 -6.94 -0.63
N GLN A 78 16.86 -6.58 -0.27
CA GLN A 78 17.16 -5.28 0.32
C GLN A 78 17.62 -4.23 -0.69
N ASP A 79 17.75 -4.58 -1.96
CA ASP A 79 18.28 -3.74 -3.04
C ASP A 79 17.21 -2.94 -3.82
N LEU A 80 16.01 -2.78 -3.23
CA LEU A 80 14.91 -2.05 -3.86
C LEU A 80 15.32 -0.61 -4.21
N ALA A 81 15.05 -0.18 -5.44
CA ALA A 81 15.40 1.11 -5.97
C ALA A 81 14.21 1.84 -6.62
N VAL A 82 14.34 3.15 -6.79
CA VAL A 82 13.35 3.94 -7.54
C VAL A 82 13.28 3.44 -8.98
N GLY A 83 12.06 3.18 -9.45
CA GLY A 83 11.78 2.59 -10.76
C GLY A 83 11.51 1.08 -10.72
N ASP A 84 11.89 0.39 -9.64
CA ASP A 84 11.60 -1.03 -9.50
C ASP A 84 10.11 -1.31 -9.40
N ARG A 85 9.73 -2.51 -9.84
CA ARG A 85 8.36 -2.99 -9.74
C ARG A 85 8.18 -3.92 -8.55
N VAL A 86 7.22 -3.60 -7.69
CA VAL A 86 6.77 -4.43 -6.57
C VAL A 86 5.44 -5.06 -6.96
N LEU A 87 5.41 -6.37 -7.14
CA LEU A 87 4.19 -7.09 -7.52
C LEU A 87 3.23 -7.21 -6.35
N ASP A 88 1.92 -7.11 -6.64
CA ASP A 88 0.83 -7.32 -5.68
C ASP A 88 -0.13 -8.42 -6.16
N GLY A 89 0.44 -9.55 -6.44
CA GLY A 89 -0.27 -10.73 -6.93
C GLY A 89 0.56 -11.49 -7.96
N ALA A 90 0.05 -12.64 -8.39
CA ALA A 90 0.72 -13.44 -9.39
C ALA A 90 0.94 -12.64 -10.69
N PRO A 91 2.02 -12.90 -11.44
CA PRO A 91 2.37 -12.13 -12.64
C PRO A 91 1.24 -12.02 -13.66
N GLU A 92 0.36 -13.03 -13.73
CA GLU A 92 -0.79 -13.06 -14.63
C GLU A 92 -1.87 -12.01 -14.31
N THR A 93 -1.86 -11.48 -13.08
CA THR A 93 -2.77 -10.40 -12.68
C THR A 93 -2.33 -9.05 -13.21
N GLU A 94 -1.05 -8.91 -13.59
CA GLU A 94 -0.38 -7.66 -13.94
C GLU A 94 -0.45 -6.58 -12.84
N CYS A 95 -0.97 -6.93 -11.66
CA CYS A 95 -1.08 -6.02 -10.55
C CYS A 95 0.29 -5.77 -9.91
N GLY A 96 0.61 -4.51 -9.67
CA GLY A 96 1.85 -4.13 -9.02
C GLY A 96 2.02 -2.63 -8.93
N PHE A 97 3.04 -2.24 -8.22
CA PHE A 97 3.42 -0.85 -8.00
C PHE A 97 4.80 -0.58 -8.56
N VAL A 98 5.06 0.66 -8.92
CA VAL A 98 6.39 1.18 -9.23
C VAL A 98 6.87 2.00 -8.03
N VAL A 99 8.11 1.81 -7.60
CA VAL A 99 8.76 2.64 -6.59
C VAL A 99 8.99 4.03 -7.16
N ARG A 100 8.37 5.06 -6.57
CA ARG A 100 8.46 6.46 -7.04
C ARG A 100 9.39 7.30 -6.21
N ALA A 101 9.50 6.99 -4.93
CA ALA A 101 10.47 7.61 -4.03
C ALA A 101 10.91 6.60 -2.97
N LEU A 102 12.17 6.69 -2.60
CA LEU A 102 12.75 5.84 -1.58
C LEU A 102 13.88 6.62 -0.90
N GLU A 103 13.78 6.77 0.42
CA GLU A 103 14.82 7.31 1.27
C GLU A 103 15.00 6.36 2.47
N PRO A 104 16.16 5.71 2.60
CA PRO A 104 16.42 4.75 3.68
C PRO A 104 16.04 5.28 5.04
N ASP A 105 15.41 4.43 5.85
CA ASP A 105 14.96 4.71 7.22
C ASP A 105 13.90 5.83 7.35
N ARG A 106 13.41 6.36 6.22
CA ARG A 106 12.48 7.51 6.21
C ARG A 106 11.20 7.27 5.44
N HIS A 107 11.26 6.90 4.17
CA HIS A 107 10.05 6.66 3.41
C HIS A 107 10.25 5.76 2.18
N LEU A 108 9.19 5.06 1.85
CA LEU A 108 8.98 4.34 0.60
C LEU A 108 7.65 4.78 0.00
N VAL A 109 7.66 5.18 -1.27
CA VAL A 109 6.46 5.56 -2.01
C VAL A 109 6.26 4.64 -3.20
N LEU A 110 5.13 3.99 -3.22
CA LEU A 110 4.67 3.11 -4.29
C LEU A 110 3.54 3.78 -5.06
N HIS A 111 3.49 3.56 -6.38
CA HIS A 111 2.45 4.11 -7.25
C HIS A 111 2.07 3.09 -8.32
N SER A 112 0.78 3.00 -8.62
CA SER A 112 0.26 2.13 -9.67
C SER A 112 -0.89 2.77 -10.44
N THR A 113 -0.85 2.62 -11.75
CA THR A 113 -1.98 2.86 -12.66
C THR A 113 -2.53 1.56 -13.25
N GLU A 114 -1.95 0.43 -12.88
CA GLU A 114 -2.24 -0.91 -13.41
C GLU A 114 -2.80 -1.87 -12.35
N HIS A 115 -3.20 -1.35 -11.19
CA HIS A 115 -3.65 -2.17 -10.06
C HIS A 115 -5.11 -2.64 -10.21
N LEU A 116 -5.45 -3.04 -11.43
CA LEU A 116 -6.73 -3.66 -11.79
C LEU A 116 -6.46 -4.83 -12.73
N PRO A 117 -7.04 -5.99 -12.46
CA PRO A 117 -6.93 -7.14 -13.36
C PRO A 117 -7.40 -6.77 -14.77
N PRO A 118 -6.76 -7.30 -15.85
CA PRO A 118 -7.04 -6.95 -17.24
C PRO A 118 -8.54 -7.03 -17.60
N GLN A 119 -9.25 -8.04 -17.09
CA GLN A 119 -10.67 -8.23 -17.38
C GLN A 119 -11.56 -7.05 -16.97
N PHE A 120 -11.18 -6.29 -15.94
CA PHE A 120 -11.93 -5.10 -15.53
C PHE A 120 -11.61 -3.91 -16.42
N ARG A 121 -10.36 -3.77 -16.83
CA ARG A 121 -9.91 -2.74 -17.79
C ARG A 121 -10.59 -2.94 -19.12
N ASP A 122 -10.54 -4.15 -19.68
CA ASP A 122 -11.02 -4.47 -21.03
C ASP A 122 -12.55 -4.44 -21.13
N ARG A 123 -13.23 -4.96 -20.11
CA ARG A 123 -14.71 -5.07 -20.15
C ARG A 123 -15.43 -3.80 -19.78
N PHE A 124 -14.87 -3.01 -18.84
CA PHE A 124 -15.56 -1.87 -18.24
C PHE A 124 -14.85 -0.54 -18.47
N GLY A 125 -13.70 -0.53 -19.15
CA GLY A 125 -12.85 0.64 -19.25
C GLY A 125 -12.39 1.14 -17.87
N ALA A 126 -12.28 0.21 -16.90
CA ALA A 126 -11.90 0.55 -15.55
C ALA A 126 -10.42 0.97 -15.49
N TRP A 127 -10.14 1.98 -14.70
CA TRP A 127 -8.79 2.44 -14.44
C TRP A 127 -8.64 2.83 -12.97
N ILE A 128 -7.42 2.78 -12.48
CA ILE A 128 -7.05 3.21 -11.14
C ILE A 128 -5.77 4.03 -11.23
N ASP A 129 -5.66 5.03 -10.37
CA ASP A 129 -4.45 5.80 -10.10
C ASP A 129 -4.28 5.79 -8.58
N TRP A 130 -3.26 5.08 -8.08
CA TRP A 130 -3.12 4.74 -6.67
C TRP A 130 -1.69 4.95 -6.19
N SER A 131 -1.53 5.76 -5.18
CA SER A 131 -0.26 5.90 -4.45
C SER A 131 -0.37 5.34 -3.03
N TRP A 132 0.75 4.82 -2.56
CA TRP A 132 0.87 4.27 -1.21
C TRP A 132 2.20 4.74 -0.61
N ALA A 133 2.14 5.65 0.35
CA ALA A 133 3.30 6.20 1.03
C ALA A 133 3.47 5.57 2.41
N PHE A 134 4.64 5.03 2.67
CA PHE A 134 5.07 4.51 3.97
C PHE A 134 6.11 5.45 4.53
N VAL A 135 5.85 6.03 5.69
CA VAL A 135 6.71 7.05 6.32
C VAL A 135 7.13 6.59 7.72
N LEU A 136 8.41 6.63 7.97
CA LEU A 136 9.01 6.35 9.28
C LEU A 136 9.49 7.66 9.91
N SER A 137 9.04 7.94 11.11
CA SER A 137 9.52 9.07 11.90
C SER A 137 10.14 8.57 13.19
N ASP A 138 11.40 8.91 13.41
CA ASP A 138 12.10 8.60 14.65
C ASP A 138 11.50 9.43 15.79
N LEU A 139 11.13 8.78 16.89
CA LEU A 139 10.61 9.44 18.08
C LEU A 139 11.74 9.83 19.07
N GLY A 140 13.01 9.49 18.78
CA GLY A 140 14.18 9.84 19.57
C GLY A 140 14.40 9.00 20.82
N ASP A 141 13.57 7.97 21.05
CA ASP A 141 13.62 7.07 22.20
C ASP A 141 13.75 5.59 21.80
N GLY A 142 14.26 5.33 20.60
CA GLY A 142 14.39 3.99 20.02
C GLY A 142 13.10 3.44 19.44
N ARG A 143 12.07 4.28 19.30
CA ARG A 143 10.78 3.94 18.70
C ARG A 143 10.56 4.67 17.40
N THR A 144 9.74 4.09 16.55
CA THR A 144 9.34 4.64 15.25
C THR A 144 7.86 4.93 15.22
N ARG A 145 7.45 6.11 14.76
CA ARG A 145 6.11 6.36 14.29
C ARG A 145 6.02 5.92 12.84
N PHE A 146 5.38 4.80 12.60
CA PHE A 146 5.10 4.27 11.27
C PHE A 146 3.74 4.80 10.81
N HIS A 147 3.73 5.60 9.77
CA HIS A 147 2.54 6.16 9.15
C HIS A 147 2.49 5.72 7.70
N PHE A 148 1.33 5.24 7.24
CA PHE A 148 1.10 5.03 5.82
C PHE A 148 -0.16 5.73 5.35
N ARG A 149 -0.06 6.32 4.17
CA ARG A 149 -1.13 7.02 3.49
C ARG A 149 -1.41 6.38 2.15
N THR A 150 -2.69 6.17 1.87
CA THR A 150 -3.17 5.75 0.56
C THR A 150 -3.91 6.90 -0.08
N ARG A 151 -3.66 7.15 -1.36
CA ARG A 151 -4.44 8.07 -2.20
C ARG A 151 -4.85 7.35 -3.46
N ALA A 152 -6.13 7.41 -3.81
CA ALA A 152 -6.62 6.72 -4.99
C ALA A 152 -7.66 7.54 -5.76
N ARG A 153 -7.61 7.42 -7.08
CA ARG A 153 -8.68 7.72 -8.04
C ARG A 153 -8.98 6.47 -8.83
N LEU A 154 -10.22 6.29 -9.15
CA LEU A 154 -10.66 5.19 -9.99
C LEU A 154 -11.80 5.65 -10.88
N GLY A 155 -11.98 4.98 -11.99
CA GLY A 155 -13.03 5.25 -12.94
C GLY A 155 -13.36 4.03 -13.80
N PRO A 156 -14.41 4.14 -14.58
CA PRO A 156 -15.31 5.29 -14.71
C PRO A 156 -16.10 5.61 -13.42
N PRO A 157 -16.65 6.82 -13.27
CA PRO A 157 -17.25 7.29 -12.00
C PRO A 157 -18.35 6.39 -11.42
N TRP A 158 -19.05 5.64 -12.22
CA TRP A 158 -20.09 4.72 -11.76
C TRP A 158 -19.52 3.51 -10.98
N LEU A 159 -18.25 3.15 -11.17
CA LEU A 159 -17.58 2.12 -10.36
C LEU A 159 -17.35 2.60 -8.93
N ALA A 160 -17.06 3.88 -8.75
CA ALA A 160 -16.93 4.48 -7.41
C ALA A 160 -18.28 4.56 -6.67
N ALA A 161 -19.39 4.72 -7.42
CA ALA A 161 -20.74 4.77 -6.84
C ALA A 161 -21.29 3.38 -6.44
N ALA A 162 -20.73 2.30 -6.95
CA ALA A 162 -21.17 0.94 -6.61
C ALA A 162 -20.76 0.53 -5.19
N ASP A 163 -19.77 1.19 -4.60
CA ASP A 163 -19.33 0.94 -3.22
C ASP A 163 -20.22 1.61 -2.16
N ASP A 164 -21.00 2.62 -2.57
CA ASP A 164 -21.98 3.31 -1.71
C ASP A 164 -23.33 2.58 -1.60
N ALA A 165 -23.53 1.53 -2.39
CA ALA A 165 -24.67 0.62 -2.28
C ALA A 165 -24.44 -0.40 -1.12
N SER A 166 -24.39 0.13 0.08
CA SER A 166 -24.44 -0.64 1.32
C SER A 166 -25.70 -1.54 1.32
N PRO A 167 -25.66 -2.79 1.82
CA PRO A 167 -26.75 -3.76 1.77
C PRO A 167 -27.91 -3.46 2.74
N ALA A 168 -28.37 -2.20 2.76
CA ALA A 168 -29.50 -1.78 3.60
C ALA A 168 -30.87 -1.95 2.89
N THR A 169 -30.93 -2.40 1.62
CA THR A 169 -32.16 -2.45 0.84
C THR A 169 -32.63 -3.88 0.47
N LEU A 170 -32.18 -4.88 1.22
CA LEU A 170 -32.71 -6.25 1.10
C LEU A 170 -33.46 -6.67 2.36
N ARG A 171 -34.36 -5.80 2.83
CA ARG A 171 -35.44 -6.19 3.76
C ARG A 171 -36.73 -5.49 3.30
N ALA A 172 -37.45 -6.08 2.40
CA ALA A 172 -38.88 -5.94 2.21
C ALA A 172 -39.41 -7.25 1.61
#